data_49364d77ddc46fb397aa8ef17c4546bb
#
_entry.id   49364d77ddc46fb397aa8ef17c4546bb
#
_cell.length_a   1.000
_cell.length_b   1.000
_cell.length_c   1.000
_cell.angle_alpha   90.00
_cell.angle_beta   90.00
_cell.angle_gamma   90.00
#
_symmetry.space_group_name_H-M   'P 1'
#
loop_
_entity.id
_entity.type
_entity.pdbx_description
1 polymer ?
#
loop_
_entity_poly.entity_id
_entity_poly.type
_entity_poly.pdbx_seq_one_letter_code
_entity_poly.pdbx_strand_id
1 'polypeptide(L)'
;MKRAVTLLIAAAIGLTAVRLSAQAQSALPTADQVLEKYITAVGGREAMEKITSRVSTGTVEIPEMGATGTITISEKAPNKSLAVFEIAGMGQVRQGSDGTAAWEDSPMSGVRDKSGTELADTLRGSTFNSELKLKTLYKTVVVSGKEVVDGKDAYVVVCTPAEGAPNKLYFDATSGLMVKQWVVSSTSVR
;
A
#
# COMPACT_ATOMS: atom_id res chain seq x y z
N MET A 1 -60.38 -59.92 -40.13
CA MET A 1 -60.21 -58.51 -40.47
C MET A 1 -59.88 -57.79 -39.10
N LYS A 2 -58.61 -57.60 -38.73
CA LYS A 2 -58.23 -56.81 -37.56
C LYS A 2 -57.09 -55.90 -38.01
N ARG A 3 -57.37 -54.60 -38.09
CA ARG A 3 -56.41 -53.57 -38.48
C ARG A 3 -55.62 -53.18 -37.21
N ALA A 4 -54.30 -53.38 -37.19
CA ALA A 4 -53.40 -52.89 -36.17
C ALA A 4 -53.04 -51.44 -36.47
N VAL A 5 -53.30 -50.55 -35.51
CA VAL A 5 -52.87 -49.14 -35.55
C VAL A 5 -51.59 -49.05 -34.81
N THR A 6 -50.49 -48.74 -35.51
CA THR A 6 -49.17 -48.51 -34.95
C THR A 6 -49.04 -47.04 -34.56
N LEU A 7 -48.90 -46.75 -33.26
CA LEU A 7 -48.67 -45.41 -32.71
C LEU A 7 -47.18 -45.15 -32.69
N LEU A 8 -46.71 -44.17 -33.49
CA LEU A 8 -45.32 -43.65 -33.43
C LEU A 8 -45.24 -42.56 -32.37
N ILE A 9 -44.56 -42.81 -31.30
CA ILE A 9 -44.20 -41.81 -30.26
C ILE A 9 -42.86 -41.21 -30.66
N ALA A 10 -42.85 -39.97 -31.15
CA ALA A 10 -41.62 -39.18 -31.38
C ALA A 10 -41.17 -38.57 -30.06
N ALA A 11 -40.10 -39.10 -29.49
CA ALA A 11 -39.42 -38.52 -28.29
C ALA A 11 -38.54 -37.33 -28.74
N ALA A 12 -39.01 -36.12 -28.50
CA ALA A 12 -38.21 -34.89 -28.67
C ALA A 12 -37.26 -34.75 -27.48
N ILE A 13 -36.00 -35.09 -27.64
CA ILE A 13 -34.95 -34.83 -26.69
C ILE A 13 -34.58 -33.38 -26.80
N GLY A 14 -35.09 -32.52 -25.89
CA GLY A 14 -34.72 -31.13 -25.76
C GLY A 14 -33.31 -31.04 -25.15
N LEU A 15 -32.29 -30.74 -25.95
CA LEU A 15 -30.96 -30.40 -25.54
C LEU A 15 -30.99 -28.99 -24.89
N THR A 16 -31.17 -28.92 -23.58
CA THR A 16 -30.95 -27.68 -22.80
C THR A 16 -29.45 -27.42 -22.71
N ALA A 17 -28.94 -26.56 -23.62
CA ALA A 17 -27.59 -26.04 -23.53
C ALA A 17 -27.48 -25.16 -22.28
N VAL A 18 -26.96 -25.74 -21.18
CA VAL A 18 -26.52 -25.00 -19.98
C VAL A 18 -25.33 -24.13 -20.42
N ARG A 19 -25.59 -22.85 -20.67
CA ARG A 19 -24.52 -21.87 -20.83
C ARG A 19 -23.86 -21.69 -19.46
N LEU A 20 -22.74 -22.38 -19.21
CA LEU A 20 -21.79 -22.01 -18.16
C LEU A 20 -21.26 -20.62 -18.56
N SER A 21 -21.81 -19.58 -17.96
CA SER A 21 -21.18 -18.28 -17.94
C SER A 21 -19.92 -18.41 -17.09
N ALA A 22 -18.79 -18.74 -17.70
CA ALA A 22 -17.49 -18.55 -17.09
C ALA A 22 -17.41 -17.04 -16.78
N GLN A 23 -17.64 -16.68 -15.52
CA GLN A 23 -17.28 -15.35 -15.04
C GLN A 23 -15.78 -15.23 -15.27
N ALA A 24 -15.42 -14.50 -16.32
CA ALA A 24 -14.04 -14.11 -16.55
C ALA A 24 -13.62 -13.35 -15.29
N GLN A 25 -12.85 -14.02 -14.43
CA GLN A 25 -12.23 -13.41 -13.27
C GLN A 25 -11.33 -12.33 -13.87
N SER A 26 -11.77 -11.08 -13.79
CA SER A 26 -11.04 -9.96 -14.40
C SER A 26 -9.62 -10.01 -13.82
N ALA A 27 -8.64 -10.17 -14.71
CA ALA A 27 -7.24 -10.20 -14.32
C ALA A 27 -6.94 -8.95 -13.48
N LEU A 28 -6.16 -9.14 -12.39
CA LEU A 28 -5.72 -8.01 -11.58
C LEU A 28 -5.00 -6.99 -12.46
N PRO A 29 -5.17 -5.69 -12.20
CA PRO A 29 -4.41 -4.67 -12.90
C PRO A 29 -2.92 -4.83 -12.61
N THR A 30 -2.08 -4.35 -13.51
CA THR A 30 -0.65 -4.25 -13.23
C THR A 30 -0.37 -3.18 -12.17
N ALA A 31 0.78 -3.24 -11.51
CA ALA A 31 1.19 -2.20 -10.56
C ALA A 31 1.22 -0.82 -11.23
N ASP A 32 1.68 -0.74 -12.49
CA ASP A 32 1.68 0.51 -13.25
C ASP A 32 0.28 1.10 -13.42
N GLN A 33 -0.70 0.27 -13.77
CA GLN A 33 -2.09 0.73 -13.93
C GLN A 33 -2.65 1.28 -12.62
N VAL A 34 -2.35 0.63 -11.49
CA VAL A 34 -2.78 1.10 -10.16
C VAL A 34 -2.11 2.42 -9.81
N LEU A 35 -0.79 2.52 -10.02
CA LEU A 35 -0.02 3.72 -9.71
C LEU A 35 -0.38 4.91 -10.60
N GLU A 36 -0.59 4.70 -11.91
CA GLU A 36 -1.02 5.79 -12.81
C GLU A 36 -2.43 6.28 -12.46
N LYS A 37 -3.32 5.38 -12.02
CA LYS A 37 -4.63 5.78 -11.49
C LYS A 37 -4.50 6.65 -10.25
N TYR A 38 -3.62 6.29 -9.31
CA TYR A 38 -3.32 7.10 -8.12
C TYR A 38 -2.73 8.46 -8.50
N ILE A 39 -1.70 8.49 -9.35
CA ILE A 39 -1.06 9.74 -9.81
C ILE A 39 -2.10 10.67 -10.42
N THR A 40 -3.01 10.15 -11.26
CA THR A 40 -4.11 10.91 -11.84
C THR A 40 -5.06 11.44 -10.77
N ALA A 41 -5.43 10.61 -9.79
CA ALA A 41 -6.37 10.97 -8.74
C ALA A 41 -5.86 12.09 -7.81
N VAL A 42 -4.53 12.19 -7.61
CA VAL A 42 -3.91 13.26 -6.79
C VAL A 42 -3.53 14.52 -7.58
N GLY A 43 -3.95 14.63 -8.85
CA GLY A 43 -3.76 15.82 -9.67
C GLY A 43 -2.71 15.70 -10.77
N GLY A 44 -2.14 14.49 -10.96
CA GLY A 44 -1.19 14.19 -12.02
C GLY A 44 0.28 14.39 -11.62
N ARG A 45 1.15 13.81 -12.41
CA ARG A 45 2.61 13.80 -12.20
C ARG A 45 3.19 15.22 -12.09
N GLU A 46 2.80 16.10 -12.99
CA GLU A 46 3.30 17.47 -13.01
C GLU A 46 2.94 18.25 -11.72
N ALA A 47 1.72 18.06 -11.20
CA ALA A 47 1.31 18.67 -9.94
C ALA A 47 2.11 18.13 -8.76
N MET A 48 2.34 16.82 -8.69
CA MET A 48 3.18 16.20 -7.67
C MET A 48 4.63 16.71 -7.71
N GLU A 49 5.22 16.83 -8.89
CA GLU A 49 6.60 17.28 -9.07
C GLU A 49 6.82 18.75 -8.72
N LYS A 50 5.79 19.60 -8.81
CA LYS A 50 5.84 21.01 -8.37
C LYS A 50 5.90 21.16 -6.85
N ILE A 51 5.43 20.16 -6.09
CA ILE A 51 5.50 20.19 -4.64
C ILE A 51 6.92 19.79 -4.22
N THR A 52 7.59 20.65 -3.46
CA THR A 52 8.96 20.40 -2.98
C THR A 52 9.04 20.20 -1.47
N SER A 53 7.96 20.45 -0.74
CA SER A 53 7.87 20.21 0.70
C SER A 53 6.41 19.92 1.09
N ARG A 54 6.23 19.15 2.15
CA ARG A 54 4.92 18.78 2.68
C ARG A 54 5.00 18.67 4.19
N VAL A 55 3.93 19.06 4.88
CA VAL A 55 3.71 18.76 6.31
C VAL A 55 2.41 18.00 6.41
N SER A 56 2.47 16.84 7.07
CA SER A 56 1.31 15.99 7.35
C SER A 56 1.14 15.84 8.85
N THR A 57 -0.10 15.88 9.32
CA THR A 57 -0.44 15.66 10.74
C THR A 57 -1.44 14.52 10.85
N GLY A 58 -1.40 13.80 11.96
CA GLY A 58 -2.29 12.68 12.21
C GLY A 58 -2.30 12.26 13.67
N THR A 59 -2.99 11.18 13.95
CA THR A 59 -3.02 10.51 15.25
C THR A 59 -2.20 9.24 15.21
N VAL A 60 -1.66 8.85 16.37
CA VAL A 60 -0.93 7.60 16.58
C VAL A 60 -1.64 6.82 17.67
N GLU A 61 -1.83 5.54 17.43
CA GLU A 61 -2.32 4.58 18.41
C GLU A 61 -1.28 3.47 18.55
N ILE A 62 -0.95 3.11 19.79
CA ILE A 62 -0.05 2.00 20.14
C ILE A 62 -0.87 1.03 20.99
N PRO A 63 -1.61 0.09 20.36
CA PRO A 63 -2.56 -0.78 21.05
C PRO A 63 -1.93 -1.62 22.16
N GLU A 64 -0.71 -2.10 21.96
CA GLU A 64 0.04 -2.92 22.92
C GLU A 64 0.33 -2.20 24.23
N MET A 65 0.35 -0.87 24.20
CA MET A 65 0.60 0.00 25.35
C MET A 65 -0.63 0.74 25.82
N GLY A 66 -1.74 0.65 25.09
CA GLY A 66 -2.93 1.48 25.31
C GLY A 66 -2.66 2.98 25.18
N ALA A 67 -1.59 3.37 24.48
CA ALA A 67 -1.16 4.75 24.33
C ALA A 67 -1.67 5.36 23.03
N THR A 68 -1.99 6.64 23.07
CA THR A 68 -2.38 7.44 21.91
C THR A 68 -1.55 8.71 21.84
N GLY A 69 -1.50 9.31 20.68
CA GLY A 69 -0.74 10.54 20.50
C GLY A 69 -1.01 11.21 19.16
N THR A 70 -0.17 12.16 18.83
CA THR A 70 -0.18 12.84 17.54
C THR A 70 1.13 12.61 16.80
N ILE A 71 1.09 12.72 15.48
CA ILE A 71 2.25 12.69 14.62
C ILE A 71 2.25 13.91 13.71
N THR A 72 3.43 14.51 13.55
CA THR A 72 3.71 15.51 12.52
C THR A 72 4.87 15.03 11.68
N ILE A 73 4.67 14.94 10.36
CA ILE A 73 5.72 14.55 9.41
C ILE A 73 6.00 15.74 8.51
N SER A 74 7.24 16.22 8.54
CA SER A 74 7.75 17.27 7.64
C SER A 74 8.68 16.64 6.63
N GLU A 75 8.40 16.87 5.34
CA GLU A 75 9.18 16.29 4.23
C GLU A 75 9.66 17.39 3.31
N LYS A 76 10.85 17.21 2.75
CA LYS A 76 11.43 18.13 1.75
C LYS A 76 12.18 17.33 0.68
N ALA A 77 11.89 17.64 -0.56
CA ALA A 77 12.58 17.06 -1.71
C ALA A 77 14.11 17.33 -1.65
N PRO A 78 14.94 16.39 -2.12
CA PRO A 78 14.53 15.12 -2.72
C PRO A 78 14.23 14.01 -1.70
N ASN A 79 14.76 14.07 -0.45
CA ASN A 79 14.79 12.93 0.47
C ASN A 79 15.03 13.32 1.94
N LYS A 80 14.61 14.52 2.37
CA LYS A 80 14.69 14.92 3.78
C LYS A 80 13.36 14.71 4.47
N SER A 81 13.39 14.18 5.70
CA SER A 81 12.20 13.98 6.52
C SER A 81 12.47 14.21 8.01
N LEU A 82 11.45 14.66 8.72
CA LEU A 82 11.39 14.72 10.17
C LEU A 82 10.00 14.28 10.61
N ALA A 83 9.92 13.21 11.38
CA ALA A 83 8.71 12.77 12.05
C ALA A 83 8.82 13.07 13.55
N VAL A 84 7.77 13.68 14.09
CA VAL A 84 7.65 14.01 15.51
C VAL A 84 6.39 13.35 16.05
N PHE A 85 6.54 12.49 17.03
CA PHE A 85 5.47 11.80 17.72
C PHE A 85 5.34 12.38 19.12
N GLU A 86 4.16 12.81 19.49
CA GLU A 86 3.80 13.21 20.85
C GLU A 86 2.92 12.12 21.45
N ILE A 87 3.46 11.27 22.31
CA ILE A 87 2.77 10.09 22.84
C ILE A 87 2.44 10.29 24.31
N ALA A 88 1.17 10.16 24.67
CA ALA A 88 0.71 10.30 26.04
C ALA A 88 1.45 9.33 27.00
N GLY A 89 2.04 9.84 28.05
CA GLY A 89 2.77 9.07 29.05
C GLY A 89 4.20 8.65 28.65
N MET A 90 4.60 8.84 27.38
CA MET A 90 5.96 8.52 26.89
C MET A 90 6.78 9.76 26.52
N GLY A 91 6.10 10.88 26.23
CA GLY A 91 6.76 12.09 25.77
C GLY A 91 6.96 12.12 24.25
N GLN A 92 7.98 12.88 23.81
CA GLN A 92 8.24 13.12 22.40
C GLN A 92 9.27 12.12 21.86
N VAL A 93 8.96 11.50 20.72
CA VAL A 93 9.89 10.72 19.91
C VAL A 93 10.08 11.42 18.55
N ARG A 94 11.32 11.62 18.15
CA ARG A 94 11.68 12.27 16.89
C ARG A 94 12.52 11.35 16.04
N GLN A 95 12.27 11.34 14.75
CA GLN A 95 13.07 10.61 13.77
C GLN A 95 13.35 11.53 12.58
N GLY A 96 14.59 11.62 12.17
CA GLY A 96 15.00 12.48 11.07
C GLY A 96 15.91 11.80 10.08
N SER A 97 15.87 12.29 8.83
CA SER A 97 16.80 11.92 7.78
C SER A 97 17.13 13.14 6.92
N ASP A 98 18.41 13.26 6.54
CA ASP A 98 18.88 14.26 5.58
C ASP A 98 19.00 13.68 4.15
N GLY A 99 18.69 12.39 4.01
CA GLY A 99 18.80 11.62 2.76
C GLY A 99 20.08 10.80 2.62
N THR A 100 21.02 10.94 3.55
CA THR A 100 22.26 10.12 3.61
C THR A 100 22.44 9.48 4.98
N ALA A 101 22.06 10.16 6.03
CA ALA A 101 22.05 9.70 7.41
C ALA A 101 20.61 9.77 7.97
N ALA A 102 20.36 8.96 8.98
CA ALA A 102 19.11 8.99 9.73
C ALA A 102 19.37 8.77 11.22
N TRP A 103 18.55 9.39 12.05
CA TRP A 103 18.67 9.35 13.50
C TRP A 103 17.30 9.21 14.17
N GLU A 104 17.32 8.82 15.42
CA GLU A 104 16.17 8.80 16.31
C GLU A 104 16.55 9.44 17.64
N ASP A 105 15.60 10.17 18.23
CA ASP A 105 15.69 10.70 19.58
C ASP A 105 14.42 10.30 20.33
N SER A 106 14.57 9.56 21.41
CA SER A 106 13.44 9.11 22.22
C SER A 106 13.77 9.16 23.73
N PRO A 107 12.77 9.33 24.60
CA PRO A 107 12.98 9.28 26.03
C PRO A 107 13.55 7.95 26.54
N MET A 108 13.36 6.86 25.78
CA MET A 108 13.81 5.52 26.17
C MET A 108 15.25 5.24 25.78
N SER A 109 15.71 5.72 24.62
CA SER A 109 17.02 5.38 24.05
C SER A 109 17.96 6.58 23.93
N GLY A 110 17.45 7.81 24.16
CA GLY A 110 18.17 9.02 23.82
C GLY A 110 18.36 9.21 22.32
N VAL A 111 19.37 10.00 21.95
CA VAL A 111 19.73 10.24 20.55
C VAL A 111 20.62 9.12 20.04
N ARG A 112 20.25 8.52 18.91
CA ARG A 112 21.06 7.50 18.23
C ARG A 112 20.99 7.63 16.73
N ASP A 113 22.09 7.27 16.06
CA ASP A 113 22.10 7.11 14.61
C ASP A 113 21.52 5.74 14.22
N LYS A 114 20.80 5.72 13.11
CA LYS A 114 20.32 4.48 12.48
C LYS A 114 21.43 3.88 11.61
N SER A 115 21.47 2.54 11.51
CA SER A 115 22.46 1.82 10.73
C SER A 115 21.88 0.56 10.09
N GLY A 116 22.62 -0.06 9.14
CA GLY A 116 22.21 -1.30 8.49
C GLY A 116 20.84 -1.19 7.79
N THR A 117 20.03 -2.22 7.97
CA THR A 117 18.68 -2.29 7.35
C THR A 117 17.74 -1.18 7.83
N GLU A 118 17.83 -0.78 9.11
CA GLU A 118 17.03 0.31 9.66
C GLU A 118 17.32 1.64 8.96
N LEU A 119 18.61 1.94 8.71
CA LEU A 119 19.02 3.11 7.93
C LEU A 119 18.48 3.02 6.49
N ALA A 120 18.67 1.89 5.82
CA ALA A 120 18.20 1.68 4.46
C ALA A 120 16.69 1.86 4.31
N ASP A 121 15.90 1.33 5.25
CA ASP A 121 14.45 1.49 5.30
C ASP A 121 14.05 2.96 5.52
N THR A 122 14.73 3.65 6.43
CA THR A 122 14.45 5.07 6.70
C THR A 122 14.78 5.95 5.50
N LEU A 123 15.94 5.76 4.85
CA LEU A 123 16.32 6.52 3.65
C LEU A 123 15.33 6.29 2.49
N ARG A 124 14.88 5.05 2.31
CA ARG A 124 13.87 4.71 1.30
C ARG A 124 12.54 5.41 1.60
N GLY A 125 12.08 5.37 2.87
CA GLY A 125 10.85 6.02 3.33
C GLY A 125 10.91 7.54 3.28
N SER A 126 12.11 8.15 3.37
CA SER A 126 12.32 9.59 3.28
C SER A 126 12.32 10.13 1.84
N THR A 127 12.22 9.26 0.85
CA THR A 127 12.18 9.70 -0.56
C THR A 127 10.89 10.45 -0.84
N PHE A 128 11.02 11.74 -1.17
CA PHE A 128 9.87 12.61 -1.47
C PHE A 128 9.16 12.16 -2.74
N ASN A 129 7.81 12.10 -2.70
CA ASN A 129 6.97 11.56 -3.78
C ASN A 129 7.45 10.16 -4.22
N SER A 130 7.69 9.27 -3.24
CA SER A 130 8.19 7.91 -3.47
C SER A 130 7.31 7.10 -4.42
N GLU A 131 6.01 7.41 -4.49
CA GLU A 131 5.04 6.76 -5.39
C GLU A 131 5.40 6.92 -6.87
N LEU A 132 6.06 8.02 -7.24
CA LEU A 132 6.59 8.23 -8.58
C LEU A 132 7.86 7.42 -8.89
N LYS A 133 8.48 6.82 -7.87
CA LYS A 133 9.82 6.21 -7.92
C LYS A 133 9.86 4.77 -7.42
N LEU A 134 8.70 4.13 -7.18
CA LEU A 134 8.66 2.80 -6.56
C LEU A 134 9.54 1.77 -7.28
N LYS A 135 9.59 1.80 -8.62
CA LYS A 135 10.41 0.86 -9.39
C LYS A 135 11.92 1.06 -9.24
N THR A 136 12.36 2.23 -8.82
CA THR A 136 13.78 2.49 -8.52
C THR A 136 14.12 2.24 -7.07
N LEU A 137 13.13 2.33 -6.17
CA LEU A 137 13.29 2.14 -4.74
C LEU A 137 13.16 0.68 -4.30
N TYR A 138 12.46 -0.14 -5.09
CA TYR A 138 12.16 -1.52 -4.76
C TYR A 138 12.57 -2.47 -5.89
N LYS A 139 13.04 -3.66 -5.52
CA LYS A 139 13.41 -4.73 -6.45
C LYS A 139 12.21 -5.24 -7.23
N THR A 140 11.05 -5.37 -6.57
CA THR A 140 9.79 -5.75 -7.21
C THR A 140 8.64 -4.90 -6.68
N VAL A 141 7.70 -4.58 -7.59
CA VAL A 141 6.46 -3.86 -7.30
C VAL A 141 5.34 -4.58 -8.04
N VAL A 142 4.48 -5.29 -7.32
CA VAL A 142 3.45 -6.15 -7.90
C VAL A 142 2.10 -5.99 -7.19
N VAL A 143 1.00 -6.14 -7.93
CA VAL A 143 -0.34 -6.26 -7.33
C VAL A 143 -0.53 -7.68 -6.85
N SER A 144 -0.70 -7.89 -5.56
CA SER A 144 -0.91 -9.22 -4.97
C SER A 144 -2.39 -9.64 -4.91
N GLY A 145 -3.31 -8.68 -5.00
CA GLY A 145 -4.74 -8.96 -4.89
C GLY A 145 -5.55 -7.73 -4.52
N LYS A 146 -6.73 -8.00 -3.98
CA LYS A 146 -7.60 -7.01 -3.36
C LYS A 146 -7.83 -7.37 -1.89
N GLU A 147 -7.93 -6.36 -1.04
CA GLU A 147 -8.38 -6.46 0.35
C GLU A 147 -9.43 -5.38 0.61
N VAL A 148 -10.28 -5.60 1.62
CA VAL A 148 -11.25 -4.58 2.04
C VAL A 148 -10.60 -3.68 3.08
N VAL A 149 -10.61 -2.37 2.83
CA VAL A 149 -10.16 -1.33 3.76
C VAL A 149 -11.33 -0.37 3.99
N ASP A 150 -11.76 -0.23 5.23
CA ASP A 150 -12.90 0.62 5.64
C ASP A 150 -14.16 0.38 4.77
N GLY A 151 -14.48 -0.90 4.51
CA GLY A 151 -15.65 -1.32 3.74
C GLY A 151 -15.54 -1.13 2.22
N LYS A 152 -14.38 -0.75 1.68
CA LYS A 152 -14.13 -0.55 0.25
C LYS A 152 -13.04 -1.48 -0.27
N ASP A 153 -13.20 -1.94 -1.51
CA ASP A 153 -12.17 -2.72 -2.21
C ASP A 153 -10.92 -1.87 -2.46
N ALA A 154 -9.76 -2.37 -2.06
CA ALA A 154 -8.47 -1.76 -2.35
C ALA A 154 -7.53 -2.76 -3.04
N TYR A 155 -6.83 -2.33 -4.07
CA TYR A 155 -5.71 -3.10 -4.64
C TYR A 155 -4.51 -3.05 -3.71
N VAL A 156 -3.89 -4.20 -3.47
CA VAL A 156 -2.70 -4.34 -2.63
C VAL A 156 -1.46 -4.40 -3.52
N VAL A 157 -0.65 -3.36 -3.48
CA VAL A 157 0.63 -3.31 -4.17
C VAL A 157 1.73 -3.67 -3.16
N VAL A 158 2.42 -4.78 -3.42
CA VAL A 158 3.55 -5.26 -2.61
C VAL A 158 4.83 -4.74 -3.21
N CYS A 159 5.59 -3.99 -2.39
CA CYS A 159 6.86 -3.39 -2.75
C CYS A 159 7.97 -4.10 -1.98
N THR A 160 8.76 -4.95 -2.66
CA THR A 160 9.84 -5.74 -2.06
C THR A 160 11.18 -5.04 -2.29
N PRO A 161 11.88 -4.59 -1.24
CA PRO A 161 13.20 -3.99 -1.37
C PRO A 161 14.28 -5.04 -1.69
N ALA A 162 15.50 -4.59 -1.97
CA ALA A 162 16.65 -5.47 -2.12
C ALA A 162 17.01 -6.13 -0.77
N GLU A 163 16.87 -5.39 0.31
CA GLU A 163 17.08 -5.83 1.69
C GLU A 163 15.94 -5.32 2.56
N GLY A 164 15.56 -6.07 3.59
CA GLY A 164 14.46 -5.75 4.49
C GLY A 164 13.13 -6.41 4.10
N ALA A 165 12.08 -6.08 4.84
CA ALA A 165 10.76 -6.65 4.64
C ALA A 165 9.96 -5.92 3.55
N PRO A 166 9.04 -6.62 2.86
CA PRO A 166 8.15 -5.98 1.91
C PRO A 166 7.18 -5.00 2.59
N ASN A 167 6.92 -3.87 1.91
CA ASN A 167 5.85 -2.95 2.26
C ASN A 167 4.60 -3.24 1.43
N LYS A 168 3.43 -2.90 1.96
CA LYS A 168 2.15 -2.99 1.22
C LYS A 168 1.51 -1.61 1.14
N LEU A 169 1.13 -1.21 -0.06
CA LEU A 169 0.38 0.01 -0.34
C LEU A 169 -1.01 -0.40 -0.81
N TYR A 170 -2.03 0.24 -0.26
CA TYR A 170 -3.43 -0.08 -0.53
C TYR A 170 -4.08 1.09 -1.27
N PHE A 171 -4.56 0.84 -2.48
CA PHE A 171 -5.18 1.83 -3.33
C PHE A 171 -6.66 1.50 -3.54
N ASP A 172 -7.54 2.40 -3.14
CA ASP A 172 -8.99 2.27 -3.35
C ASP A 172 -9.29 1.96 -4.83
N ALA A 173 -9.99 0.85 -5.07
CA ALA A 173 -10.21 0.36 -6.42
C ALA A 173 -11.07 1.31 -7.27
N THR A 174 -11.88 2.16 -6.65
CA THR A 174 -12.78 3.11 -7.32
C THR A 174 -12.11 4.46 -7.52
N SER A 175 -11.64 5.11 -6.46
CA SER A 175 -11.05 6.45 -6.53
C SER A 175 -9.59 6.46 -7.00
N GLY A 176 -8.85 5.36 -6.78
CA GLY A 176 -7.41 5.27 -7.01
C GLY A 176 -6.56 5.88 -5.89
N LEU A 177 -7.16 6.50 -4.87
CA LEU A 177 -6.42 7.09 -3.77
C LEU A 177 -5.76 6.03 -2.89
N MET A 178 -4.57 6.32 -2.36
CA MET A 178 -3.94 5.49 -1.34
C MET A 178 -4.72 5.65 -0.02
N VAL A 179 -5.21 4.54 0.53
CA VAL A 179 -6.06 4.52 1.73
C VAL A 179 -5.37 3.88 2.92
N LYS A 180 -4.32 3.08 2.68
CA LYS A 180 -3.54 2.44 3.74
C LYS A 180 -2.13 2.15 3.27
N GLN A 181 -1.19 2.22 4.18
CA GLN A 181 0.17 1.74 4.01
C GLN A 181 0.53 0.81 5.17
N TRP A 182 1.13 -0.32 4.86
CA TRP A 182 1.71 -1.24 5.83
C TRP A 182 3.21 -1.25 5.64
N VAL A 183 3.95 -0.82 6.65
CA VAL A 183 5.41 -0.77 6.66
C VAL A 183 5.92 -1.65 7.78
N VAL A 184 6.87 -2.52 7.48
CA VAL A 184 7.61 -3.27 8.50
C VAL A 184 8.87 -2.49 8.81
N SER A 185 8.96 -1.95 10.03
CA SER A 185 10.16 -1.26 10.49
C SER A 185 11.18 -2.27 11.00
N SER A 186 12.39 -2.23 10.47
CA SER A 186 13.51 -3.03 10.97
C SER A 186 14.13 -2.28 12.14
N THR A 187 13.77 -2.63 13.39
CA THR A 187 14.44 -2.09 14.57
C THR A 187 15.66 -2.95 14.86
N SER A 188 16.85 -2.38 14.73
CA SER A 188 18.08 -3.04 15.18
C SER A 188 18.12 -3.04 16.72
N VAL A 189 17.65 -4.13 17.32
CA VAL A 189 17.91 -4.39 18.75
C VAL A 189 19.36 -4.84 18.87
N ARG A 190 20.22 -4.01 19.46
CA ARG A 190 21.55 -4.42 19.95
C ARG A 190 21.49 -4.78 21.39
#